data_b67a2731fc3e33aa257881d2886b2fdd
#
_entry.id   b67a2731fc3e33aa257881d2886b2fdd
#
_cell.length_a   1.000
_cell.length_b   1.000
_cell.length_c   1.000
_cell.angle_alpha   90.00
_cell.angle_beta   90.00
_cell.angle_gamma   90.00
#
_symmetry.space_group_name_H-M   'P 1'
#
loop_
_entity.id
_entity.type
_entity.pdbx_description
1 polymer ?
#
loop_
_entity_poly.entity_id
_entity_poly.type
_entity_poly.pdbx_seq_one_letter_code
_entity_poly.pdbx_strand_id
1 'polypeptide(L)'
;MGFEALVVDKDGEGKTHAAVRRLEVDDLPAGEVTVAVHYSSVNYKDGLCIGPGAGLVRKYPHVPGVDFAGIVEDSSDPRYAPGDAVVLTGWRVGEAHWGGYAQKARVKADWLVPLPQGLTTRQAMAIGTAGFTAMLAVMALEDHGLTPGTGPVLVTGAAGGVGSVATAILARLGYEVAGVTGRPASAAYLESLGASRIVAREDLSEVTRKPLEGETWSGCVDAVGGAMLGRVLKQMKYGTSVAAVGLAGGAALEGALITPFILRGVNLLGIDSVMRPFADRQRAWARIARDLPMDKLEAMIRPATLADLPRLGADILKGQVQGRVVVDVNA
;
A
#
# COMPACT_ATOMS: atom_id res chain seq x y z
N MET A 1 -3.43 15.31 -28.64
CA MET A 1 -2.33 14.30 -28.68
C MET A 1 -2.79 13.08 -27.90
N GLY A 2 -2.82 11.93 -28.58
CA GLY A 2 -3.24 10.67 -27.95
C GLY A 2 -2.18 10.11 -27.01
N PHE A 3 -2.62 9.33 -26.02
CA PHE A 3 -1.81 8.61 -25.06
C PHE A 3 -2.39 7.22 -24.77
N GLU A 4 -1.58 6.28 -24.30
CA GLU A 4 -2.03 4.94 -23.95
C GLU A 4 -2.46 4.84 -22.49
N ALA A 5 -3.50 4.03 -22.23
CA ALA A 5 -4.01 3.76 -20.90
C ALA A 5 -4.60 2.34 -20.83
N LEU A 6 -4.50 1.70 -19.67
CA LEU A 6 -5.33 0.54 -19.35
C LEU A 6 -6.76 1.03 -19.05
N VAL A 7 -7.71 0.66 -19.91
CA VAL A 7 -9.12 1.02 -19.72
C VAL A 7 -9.90 -0.20 -19.27
N VAL A 8 -10.66 -0.04 -18.20
CA VAL A 8 -11.65 -1.03 -17.75
C VAL A 8 -13.03 -0.59 -18.22
N ASP A 9 -13.74 -1.52 -18.84
CA ASP A 9 -15.05 -1.30 -19.39
C ASP A 9 -16.00 -2.44 -19.04
N LYS A 10 -17.30 -2.25 -19.26
CA LYS A 10 -18.32 -3.31 -19.13
C LYS A 10 -18.96 -3.61 -20.48
N ASP A 11 -19.11 -4.89 -20.79
CA ASP A 11 -19.90 -5.33 -21.93
C ASP A 11 -21.41 -5.27 -21.65
N GLY A 12 -22.20 -5.62 -22.65
CA GLY A 12 -23.67 -5.64 -22.57
C GLY A 12 -24.23 -6.65 -21.55
N GLU A 13 -23.42 -7.62 -21.10
CA GLU A 13 -23.76 -8.60 -20.08
C GLU A 13 -23.27 -8.16 -18.67
N GLY A 14 -22.64 -6.99 -18.57
CA GLY A 14 -22.13 -6.42 -17.32
C GLY A 14 -20.79 -7.00 -16.87
N LYS A 15 -20.10 -7.79 -17.71
CA LYS A 15 -18.78 -8.34 -17.44
C LYS A 15 -17.70 -7.28 -17.67
N THR A 16 -16.76 -7.19 -16.77
CA THR A 16 -15.64 -6.25 -16.84
C THR A 16 -14.52 -6.77 -17.74
N HIS A 17 -14.00 -5.90 -18.59
CA HIS A 17 -12.87 -6.16 -19.47
C HIS A 17 -11.83 -5.05 -19.28
N ALA A 18 -10.56 -5.43 -19.21
CA ALA A 18 -9.44 -4.51 -19.12
C ALA A 18 -8.54 -4.66 -20.35
N ALA A 19 -8.28 -3.56 -21.06
CA ALA A 19 -7.41 -3.56 -22.24
C ALA A 19 -6.67 -2.23 -22.36
N VAL A 20 -5.46 -2.27 -22.89
CA VAL A 20 -4.73 -1.05 -23.26
C VAL A 20 -5.41 -0.44 -24.48
N ARG A 21 -5.74 0.86 -24.39
CA ARG A 21 -6.39 1.64 -25.44
C ARG A 21 -5.70 2.99 -25.58
N ARG A 22 -5.80 3.55 -26.78
CA ARG A 22 -5.43 4.94 -27.06
C ARG A 22 -6.58 5.86 -26.70
N LEU A 23 -6.29 6.88 -25.93
CA LEU A 23 -7.19 7.95 -25.49
C LEU A 23 -6.65 9.30 -25.98
N GLU A 24 -7.50 10.34 -25.99
CA GLU A 24 -7.10 11.71 -26.28
C GLU A 24 -7.06 12.56 -24.99
N VAL A 25 -6.28 13.64 -25.01
CA VAL A 25 -6.14 14.53 -23.83
C VAL A 25 -7.47 15.14 -23.40
N ASP A 26 -8.40 15.30 -24.33
CA ASP A 26 -9.75 15.81 -24.05
C ASP A 26 -10.65 14.80 -23.32
N ASP A 27 -10.29 13.51 -23.35
CA ASP A 27 -10.99 12.48 -22.57
C ASP A 27 -10.65 12.52 -21.07
N LEU A 28 -9.53 13.17 -20.69
CA LEU A 28 -9.11 13.26 -19.31
C LEU A 28 -10.16 13.98 -18.44
N PRO A 29 -10.44 13.47 -17.22
CA PRO A 29 -11.38 14.13 -16.31
C PRO A 29 -10.91 15.54 -15.93
N ALA A 30 -11.83 16.33 -15.39
CA ALA A 30 -11.51 17.67 -14.90
C ALA A 30 -10.50 17.64 -13.75
N GLY A 31 -9.57 18.59 -13.74
CA GLY A 31 -8.53 18.78 -12.73
C GLY A 31 -7.65 19.97 -13.09
N GLU A 32 -6.91 20.45 -12.11
CA GLU A 32 -6.06 21.65 -12.26
C GLU A 32 -4.67 21.31 -12.84
N VAL A 33 -4.18 20.07 -12.64
CA VAL A 33 -2.82 19.67 -13.00
C VAL A 33 -2.84 18.46 -13.92
N THR A 34 -2.21 18.58 -15.09
CA THR A 34 -1.96 17.48 -16.02
C THR A 34 -0.53 16.98 -15.83
N VAL A 35 -0.37 15.68 -15.61
CA VAL A 35 0.91 15.02 -15.34
C VAL A 35 1.22 14.03 -16.45
N ALA A 36 2.44 14.12 -17.03
CA ALA A 36 3.04 13.02 -17.77
C ALA A 36 3.45 11.95 -16.75
N VAL A 37 2.72 10.86 -16.72
CA VAL A 37 2.98 9.75 -15.81
C VAL A 37 4.18 8.97 -16.31
N HIS A 38 5.17 8.77 -15.44
CA HIS A 38 6.33 7.93 -15.72
C HIS A 38 6.09 6.50 -15.25
N TYR A 39 5.66 6.37 -14.00
CA TYR A 39 5.45 5.08 -13.35
C TYR A 39 4.18 5.09 -12.51
N SER A 40 3.61 3.91 -12.36
CA SER A 40 2.58 3.55 -11.39
C SER A 40 3.03 2.32 -10.60
N SER A 41 2.18 1.78 -9.72
CA SER A 41 2.50 0.55 -9.01
C SER A 41 1.27 -0.35 -8.86
N VAL A 42 1.48 -1.66 -8.59
CA VAL A 42 0.38 -2.59 -8.39
C VAL A 42 0.08 -2.74 -6.90
N ASN A 43 -1.16 -2.47 -6.53
CA ASN A 43 -1.68 -2.59 -5.17
C ASN A 43 -2.89 -3.53 -5.12
N TYR A 44 -3.23 -4.07 -3.95
CA TYR A 44 -4.39 -4.97 -3.76
C TYR A 44 -5.68 -4.35 -4.31
N LYS A 45 -5.84 -3.04 -4.10
CA LYS A 45 -7.00 -2.28 -4.55
C LYS A 45 -7.11 -2.20 -6.08
N ASP A 46 -5.99 -2.14 -6.77
CA ASP A 46 -5.97 -2.20 -8.25
C ASP A 46 -6.50 -3.54 -8.76
N GLY A 47 -6.15 -4.64 -8.08
CA GLY A 47 -6.74 -5.95 -8.36
C GLY A 47 -8.27 -5.95 -8.25
N LEU A 48 -8.82 -5.23 -7.25
CA LEU A 48 -10.25 -5.05 -7.08
C LEU A 48 -10.88 -4.12 -8.15
N CYS A 49 -10.10 -3.31 -8.84
CA CYS A 49 -10.57 -2.45 -9.94
C CYS A 49 -10.50 -3.13 -11.31
N ILE A 50 -9.51 -4.02 -11.52
CA ILE A 50 -9.24 -4.65 -12.82
C ILE A 50 -9.93 -6.01 -12.93
N GLY A 51 -10.04 -6.76 -11.83
CA GLY A 51 -10.46 -8.15 -11.82
C GLY A 51 -11.94 -8.37 -12.17
N PRO A 52 -12.30 -9.56 -12.63
CA PRO A 52 -13.69 -9.92 -12.88
C PRO A 52 -14.52 -9.82 -11.58
N GLY A 53 -15.64 -9.10 -11.62
CA GLY A 53 -16.48 -8.85 -10.45
C GLY A 53 -15.95 -7.75 -9.52
N ALA A 54 -14.96 -6.99 -9.93
CA ALA A 54 -14.39 -5.86 -9.21
C ALA A 54 -15.47 -4.78 -8.94
N GLY A 55 -15.90 -4.68 -7.67
CA GLY A 55 -16.99 -3.81 -7.26
C GLY A 55 -16.58 -2.39 -6.90
N LEU A 56 -15.30 -2.02 -7.00
CA LEU A 56 -14.82 -0.69 -6.62
C LEU A 56 -15.10 0.37 -7.70
N VAL A 57 -14.94 0.02 -8.96
CA VAL A 57 -15.24 0.92 -10.08
C VAL A 57 -16.75 0.96 -10.32
N ARG A 58 -17.33 2.15 -10.29
CA ARG A 58 -18.79 2.35 -10.44
C ARG A 58 -19.19 3.03 -11.75
N LYS A 59 -18.27 3.73 -12.39
CA LYS A 59 -18.49 4.42 -13.66
C LYS A 59 -17.52 3.91 -14.71
N TYR A 60 -18.03 3.57 -15.89
CA TYR A 60 -17.25 3.04 -17.01
C TYR A 60 -17.46 3.92 -18.26
N PRO A 61 -16.48 4.05 -19.19
CA PRO A 61 -15.13 3.49 -19.07
C PRO A 61 -14.32 4.13 -17.92
N HIS A 62 -13.32 3.40 -17.39
CA HIS A 62 -12.51 3.86 -16.28
C HIS A 62 -11.03 3.50 -16.48
N VAL A 63 -10.12 4.36 -16.00
CA VAL A 63 -8.67 4.11 -15.93
C VAL A 63 -8.28 3.84 -14.47
N PRO A 64 -7.88 2.61 -14.11
CA PRO A 64 -7.41 2.27 -12.77
C PRO A 64 -6.00 2.80 -12.47
N GLY A 65 -5.42 2.37 -11.35
CA GLY A 65 -4.11 2.77 -10.87
C GLY A 65 -4.23 3.77 -9.71
N VAL A 66 -4.12 3.28 -8.47
CA VAL A 66 -4.40 4.08 -7.25
C VAL A 66 -3.26 5.02 -6.89
N ASP A 67 -2.15 4.96 -7.61
CA ASP A 67 -0.99 5.83 -7.43
C ASP A 67 -0.23 6.04 -8.74
N PHE A 68 0.53 7.12 -8.80
CA PHE A 68 1.48 7.39 -9.88
C PHE A 68 2.54 8.40 -9.45
N ALA A 69 3.65 8.44 -10.20
CA ALA A 69 4.63 9.51 -10.17
C ALA A 69 5.00 9.93 -11.59
N GLY A 70 5.26 11.20 -11.78
CA GLY A 70 5.57 11.77 -13.10
C GLY A 70 5.96 13.22 -13.02
N ILE A 71 5.89 13.88 -14.17
CA ILE A 71 6.26 15.29 -14.34
C ILE A 71 5.03 16.08 -14.74
N VAL A 72 4.84 17.24 -14.13
CA VAL A 72 3.77 18.18 -14.50
C VAL A 72 4.00 18.68 -15.92
N GLU A 73 2.99 18.53 -16.78
CA GLU A 73 3.00 19.09 -18.15
C GLU A 73 2.30 20.45 -18.22
N ASP A 74 1.20 20.60 -17.47
CA ASP A 74 0.39 21.80 -17.44
C ASP A 74 -0.30 21.96 -16.09
N SER A 75 -0.48 23.20 -15.64
CA SER A 75 -1.15 23.48 -14.38
C SER A 75 -1.84 24.84 -14.40
N SER A 76 -3.07 24.89 -13.92
CA SER A 76 -3.78 26.13 -13.58
C SER A 76 -3.61 26.53 -12.11
N ASP A 77 -3.01 25.69 -11.28
CA ASP A 77 -2.73 25.95 -9.86
C ASP A 77 -1.29 26.46 -9.68
N PRO A 78 -1.08 27.63 -9.05
CA PRO A 78 0.25 28.25 -8.95
C PRO A 78 1.25 27.48 -8.08
N ARG A 79 0.82 26.44 -7.36
CA ARG A 79 1.72 25.59 -6.56
C ARG A 79 2.54 24.62 -7.41
N TYR A 80 2.14 24.41 -8.66
CA TYR A 80 2.80 23.49 -9.58
C TYR A 80 3.07 24.14 -10.91
N ALA A 81 4.25 23.91 -11.47
CA ALA A 81 4.68 24.40 -12.77
C ALA A 81 5.10 23.23 -13.68
N PRO A 82 5.02 23.39 -15.01
CA PRO A 82 5.60 22.43 -15.95
C PRO A 82 7.05 22.12 -15.62
N GLY A 83 7.39 20.82 -15.54
CA GLY A 83 8.69 20.32 -15.13
C GLY A 83 8.78 19.85 -13.67
N ASP A 84 7.82 20.18 -12.82
CA ASP A 84 7.81 19.72 -11.43
C ASP A 84 7.59 18.21 -11.36
N ALA A 85 8.43 17.53 -10.57
CA ALA A 85 8.25 16.12 -10.27
C ALA A 85 7.27 15.93 -9.11
N VAL A 86 6.27 15.08 -9.32
CA VAL A 86 5.16 14.86 -8.37
C VAL A 86 4.86 13.38 -8.13
N VAL A 87 4.27 13.10 -6.98
CA VAL A 87 3.73 11.79 -6.62
C VAL A 87 2.29 11.96 -6.12
N LEU A 88 1.44 11.00 -6.49
CA LEU A 88 0.07 10.89 -6.00
C LEU A 88 -0.17 9.49 -5.45
N THR A 89 -0.75 9.43 -4.24
CA THR A 89 -1.30 8.21 -3.64
C THR A 89 -2.67 8.54 -3.01
N GLY A 90 -3.63 7.64 -3.09
CA GLY A 90 -4.92 7.82 -2.43
C GLY A 90 -5.93 8.69 -3.17
N TRP A 91 -6.75 9.45 -2.44
CA TRP A 91 -7.81 10.33 -2.93
C TRP A 91 -8.86 9.64 -3.82
N ARG A 92 -8.95 8.32 -3.73
CA ARG A 92 -9.80 7.46 -4.56
C ARG A 92 -9.48 7.56 -6.06
N VAL A 93 -8.28 7.98 -6.40
CA VAL A 93 -7.74 7.90 -7.75
C VAL A 93 -7.60 6.43 -8.13
N GLY A 94 -7.94 6.06 -9.34
CA GLY A 94 -8.04 4.68 -9.81
C GLY A 94 -9.33 3.94 -9.41
N GLU A 95 -10.16 4.53 -8.51
CA GLU A 95 -11.43 3.96 -8.07
C GLU A 95 -12.64 4.80 -8.54
N ALA A 96 -12.61 6.10 -8.26
CA ALA A 96 -13.69 7.04 -8.53
C ALA A 96 -13.28 8.17 -9.48
N HIS A 97 -12.00 8.42 -9.61
CA HIS A 97 -11.34 9.31 -10.56
C HIS A 97 -10.35 8.50 -11.38
N TRP A 98 -10.10 8.82 -12.63
CA TRP A 98 -9.13 8.12 -13.47
C TRP A 98 -7.74 8.13 -12.83
N GLY A 99 -7.05 7.00 -12.92
CA GLY A 99 -5.84 6.72 -12.17
C GLY A 99 -4.56 6.71 -13.01
N GLY A 100 -3.53 6.11 -12.41
CA GLY A 100 -2.15 6.13 -12.90
C GLY A 100 -1.79 5.08 -13.94
N TYR A 101 -2.72 4.21 -14.36
CA TYR A 101 -2.44 3.23 -15.44
C TYR A 101 -2.64 3.86 -16.82
N ALA A 102 -2.04 5.02 -17.00
CA ALA A 102 -2.05 5.79 -18.24
C ALA A 102 -0.79 6.63 -18.35
N GLN A 103 -0.40 6.96 -19.57
CA GLN A 103 0.74 7.87 -19.82
C GLN A 103 0.46 9.31 -19.40
N LYS A 104 -0.83 9.68 -19.22
CA LYS A 104 -1.25 10.99 -18.71
C LYS A 104 -2.34 10.87 -17.68
N ALA A 105 -2.28 11.73 -16.67
CA ALA A 105 -3.32 11.88 -15.66
C ALA A 105 -3.63 13.37 -15.46
N ARG A 106 -4.92 13.72 -15.25
CA ARG A 106 -5.33 15.07 -14.86
C ARG A 106 -6.05 14.98 -13.53
N VAL A 107 -5.55 15.72 -12.52
CA VAL A 107 -5.97 15.59 -11.12
C VAL A 107 -6.08 16.94 -10.45
N LYS A 108 -6.70 16.95 -9.25
CA LYS A 108 -6.70 18.12 -8.39
C LYS A 108 -5.30 18.38 -7.84
N ALA A 109 -4.91 19.65 -7.77
CA ALA A 109 -3.63 20.08 -7.22
C ALA A 109 -3.44 19.63 -5.76
N ASP A 110 -4.50 19.65 -4.95
CA ASP A 110 -4.48 19.22 -3.54
C ASP A 110 -4.15 17.73 -3.33
N TRP A 111 -4.22 16.92 -4.39
CA TRP A 111 -3.93 15.49 -4.30
C TRP A 111 -2.46 15.15 -4.52
N LEU A 112 -1.73 16.06 -5.12
CA LEU A 112 -0.32 15.88 -5.45
C LEU A 112 0.57 16.24 -4.26
N VAL A 113 1.69 15.54 -4.16
CA VAL A 113 2.80 15.89 -3.28
C VAL A 113 4.03 16.09 -4.17
N PRO A 114 4.80 17.18 -3.97
CA PRO A 114 6.11 17.30 -4.62
C PRO A 114 6.96 16.07 -4.34
N LEU A 115 7.62 15.53 -5.36
CA LEU A 115 8.49 14.38 -5.19
C LEU A 115 9.62 14.73 -4.19
N PRO A 116 9.80 13.95 -3.10
CA PRO A 116 10.87 14.24 -2.16
C PRO A 116 12.24 14.24 -2.81
N GLN A 117 13.08 15.17 -2.40
CA GLN A 117 14.45 15.29 -2.92
C GLN A 117 15.21 13.96 -2.70
N GLY A 118 15.94 13.54 -3.69
CA GLY A 118 16.71 12.28 -3.67
C GLY A 118 15.96 11.04 -4.12
N LEU A 119 14.64 11.13 -4.34
CA LEU A 119 13.85 10.04 -4.93
C LEU A 119 13.64 10.26 -6.43
N THR A 120 13.73 9.19 -7.20
CA THR A 120 13.27 9.14 -8.59
C THR A 120 11.78 8.79 -8.65
N THR A 121 11.10 9.11 -9.77
CA THR A 121 9.70 8.72 -10.00
C THR A 121 9.51 7.19 -9.93
N ARG A 122 10.52 6.40 -10.38
CA ARG A 122 10.53 4.94 -10.27
C ARG A 122 10.57 4.49 -8.81
N GLN A 123 11.43 5.07 -7.99
CA GLN A 123 11.52 4.76 -6.56
C GLN A 123 10.27 5.21 -5.81
N ALA A 124 9.70 6.36 -6.16
CA ALA A 124 8.42 6.80 -5.60
C ALA A 124 7.31 5.79 -5.86
N MET A 125 7.28 5.12 -7.02
CA MET A 125 6.29 4.08 -7.29
C MET A 125 6.68 2.70 -6.75
N ALA A 126 7.95 2.43 -6.52
CA ALA A 126 8.36 1.28 -5.71
C ALA A 126 7.85 1.42 -4.25
N ILE A 127 7.90 2.61 -3.68
CA ILE A 127 7.23 2.96 -2.41
C ILE A 127 5.72 2.87 -2.60
N GLY A 128 5.16 3.69 -3.47
CA GLY A 128 3.75 3.77 -3.82
C GLY A 128 2.82 3.89 -2.62
N THR A 129 1.56 3.56 -2.84
CA THR A 129 0.54 3.51 -1.79
C THR A 129 0.90 2.54 -0.67
N ALA A 130 1.54 1.41 -0.99
CA ALA A 130 1.92 0.41 -0.01
C ALA A 130 3.00 0.90 0.96
N GLY A 131 4.07 1.52 0.46
CA GLY A 131 5.14 2.06 1.30
C GLY A 131 4.69 3.30 2.08
N PHE A 132 3.87 4.14 1.48
CA PHE A 132 3.24 5.26 2.18
C PHE A 132 2.38 4.77 3.35
N THR A 133 1.56 3.74 3.15
CA THR A 133 0.75 3.12 4.21
C THR A 133 1.61 2.50 5.31
N ALA A 134 2.71 1.82 4.93
CA ALA A 134 3.66 1.26 5.88
C ALA A 134 4.27 2.35 6.79
N MET A 135 4.69 3.47 6.22
CA MET A 135 5.23 4.59 7.00
C MET A 135 4.19 5.21 7.93
N LEU A 136 2.95 5.41 7.46
CA LEU A 136 1.86 5.88 8.32
C LEU A 136 1.63 4.94 9.51
N ALA A 137 1.71 3.62 9.31
CA ALA A 137 1.59 2.63 10.36
C ALA A 137 2.73 2.74 11.38
N VAL A 138 3.98 2.84 10.90
CA VAL A 138 5.15 3.02 11.78
C VAL A 138 5.03 4.30 12.61
N MET A 139 4.69 5.42 11.96
CA MET A 139 4.48 6.70 12.65
C MET A 139 3.38 6.61 13.71
N ALA A 140 2.27 5.97 13.39
CA ALA A 140 1.17 5.80 14.35
C ALA A 140 1.58 4.95 15.56
N LEU A 141 2.35 3.89 15.36
CA LEU A 141 2.87 3.07 16.45
C LEU A 141 3.85 3.86 17.33
N GLU A 142 4.76 4.65 16.74
CA GLU A 142 5.70 5.52 17.46
C GLU A 142 4.97 6.63 18.24
N ASP A 143 3.99 7.28 17.61
CA ASP A 143 3.14 8.31 18.26
C ASP A 143 2.33 7.72 19.46
N HIS A 144 2.17 6.37 19.51
CA HIS A 144 1.53 5.64 20.60
C HIS A 144 2.52 4.88 21.49
N GLY A 145 3.78 5.32 21.51
CA GLY A 145 4.76 4.88 22.51
C GLY A 145 5.63 3.69 22.10
N LEU A 146 5.54 3.19 20.86
CA LEU A 146 6.47 2.17 20.39
C LEU A 146 7.88 2.74 20.27
N THR A 147 8.85 2.10 20.93
CA THR A 147 10.27 2.45 20.87
C THR A 147 11.14 1.21 20.67
N PRO A 148 12.32 1.33 20.05
CA PRO A 148 13.26 0.22 19.93
C PRO A 148 13.64 -0.35 21.30
N GLY A 149 13.84 -1.68 21.37
CA GLY A 149 14.22 -2.37 22.61
C GLY A 149 13.05 -2.80 23.51
N THR A 150 11.80 -2.44 23.20
CA THR A 150 10.63 -2.87 23.99
C THR A 150 10.19 -4.32 23.69
N GLY A 151 10.77 -4.93 22.66
CA GLY A 151 10.52 -6.30 22.21
C GLY A 151 10.06 -6.36 20.75
N PRO A 152 9.67 -7.55 20.26
CA PRO A 152 9.41 -7.75 18.86
C PRO A 152 8.14 -7.04 18.36
N VAL A 153 8.26 -6.45 17.17
CA VAL A 153 7.15 -5.88 16.39
C VAL A 153 6.72 -6.90 15.33
N LEU A 154 5.45 -7.26 15.34
CA LEU A 154 4.89 -8.20 14.38
C LEU A 154 4.50 -7.47 13.08
N VAL A 155 4.79 -8.08 11.94
CA VAL A 155 4.31 -7.62 10.63
C VAL A 155 3.54 -8.77 9.99
N THR A 156 2.22 -8.63 9.85
CA THR A 156 1.41 -9.63 9.15
C THR A 156 1.40 -9.36 7.65
N GLY A 157 1.25 -10.42 6.84
CA GLY A 157 1.38 -10.26 5.38
C GLY A 157 2.74 -9.71 4.96
N ALA A 158 3.80 -10.05 5.71
CA ALA A 158 5.12 -9.44 5.64
C ALA A 158 5.76 -9.49 4.24
N ALA A 159 5.48 -10.51 3.44
CA ALA A 159 6.01 -10.62 2.07
C ALA A 159 5.22 -9.83 1.01
N GLY A 160 4.11 -9.19 1.38
CA GLY A 160 3.34 -8.29 0.52
C GLY A 160 3.92 -6.88 0.46
N GLY A 161 3.30 -6.00 -0.33
CA GLY A 161 3.82 -4.63 -0.56
C GLY A 161 3.99 -3.82 0.72
N VAL A 162 2.94 -3.71 1.55
CA VAL A 162 3.00 -2.96 2.82
C VAL A 162 3.97 -3.64 3.79
N GLY A 163 3.83 -4.97 3.96
CA GLY A 163 4.63 -5.73 4.92
C GLY A 163 6.13 -5.69 4.62
N SER A 164 6.53 -5.80 3.36
CA SER A 164 7.94 -5.72 2.96
C SER A 164 8.57 -4.37 3.31
N VAL A 165 7.88 -3.27 2.97
CA VAL A 165 8.37 -1.93 3.27
C VAL A 165 8.36 -1.66 4.79
N ALA A 166 7.30 -2.08 5.51
CA ALA A 166 7.24 -1.95 6.96
C ALA A 166 8.39 -2.71 7.65
N THR A 167 8.68 -3.94 7.21
CA THR A 167 9.81 -4.74 7.72
C THR A 167 11.13 -4.00 7.55
N ALA A 168 11.40 -3.48 6.34
CA ALA A 168 12.65 -2.78 6.05
C ALA A 168 12.79 -1.47 6.87
N ILE A 169 11.72 -0.68 7.00
CA ILE A 169 11.73 0.55 7.80
C ILE A 169 11.95 0.24 9.28
N LEU A 170 11.17 -0.68 9.86
CA LEU A 170 11.27 -1.04 11.27
C LEU A 170 12.66 -1.58 11.62
N ALA A 171 13.20 -2.48 10.79
CA ALA A 171 14.56 -3.01 10.98
C ALA A 171 15.62 -1.89 10.93
N ARG A 172 15.50 -0.95 9.96
CA ARG A 172 16.40 0.21 9.85
C ARG A 172 16.35 1.11 11.08
N LEU A 173 15.18 1.26 11.68
CA LEU A 173 14.95 2.05 12.89
C LEU A 173 15.38 1.33 14.19
N GLY A 174 15.90 0.10 14.09
CA GLY A 174 16.41 -0.66 15.23
C GLY A 174 15.35 -1.49 15.98
N TYR A 175 14.18 -1.70 15.40
CA TYR A 175 13.18 -2.60 15.97
C TYR A 175 13.52 -4.07 15.66
N GLU A 176 13.22 -4.96 16.61
CA GLU A 176 13.19 -6.41 16.39
C GLU A 176 11.92 -6.76 15.59
N VAL A 177 12.05 -7.27 14.37
CA VAL A 177 10.90 -7.51 13.47
C VAL A 177 10.61 -8.99 13.35
N ALA A 178 9.35 -9.38 13.63
CA ALA A 178 8.82 -10.71 13.40
C ALA A 178 7.90 -10.69 12.16
N GLY A 179 8.31 -11.31 11.05
CA GLY A 179 7.55 -11.34 9.81
C GLY A 179 6.66 -12.57 9.69
N VAL A 180 5.35 -12.39 9.50
CA VAL A 180 4.38 -13.48 9.30
C VAL A 180 4.28 -13.83 7.83
N THR A 181 4.47 -15.10 7.49
CA THR A 181 4.28 -15.61 6.12
C THR A 181 3.65 -17.01 6.11
N GLY A 182 2.77 -17.27 5.15
CA GLY A 182 2.28 -18.64 4.84
C GLY A 182 3.07 -19.30 3.70
N ARG A 183 4.17 -18.70 3.26
CA ARG A 183 5.05 -19.22 2.21
C ARG A 183 6.45 -19.40 2.77
N PRO A 184 6.86 -20.63 3.14
CA PRO A 184 8.21 -20.87 3.67
C PRO A 184 9.33 -20.34 2.75
N ALA A 185 9.14 -20.40 1.43
CA ALA A 185 10.08 -19.85 0.45
C ALA A 185 10.29 -18.32 0.58
N SER A 186 9.42 -17.60 1.27
CA SER A 186 9.60 -16.16 1.53
C SER A 186 10.48 -15.85 2.75
N ALA A 187 10.92 -16.83 3.52
CA ALA A 187 11.71 -16.62 4.74
C ALA A 187 13.00 -15.85 4.45
N ALA A 188 13.84 -16.34 3.54
CA ALA A 188 15.10 -15.71 3.16
C ALA A 188 14.90 -14.27 2.61
N TYR A 189 13.80 -14.03 1.89
CA TYR A 189 13.43 -12.68 1.44
C TYR A 189 13.14 -11.77 2.63
N LEU A 190 12.34 -12.20 3.61
CA LEU A 190 12.01 -11.40 4.79
C LEU A 190 13.25 -11.13 5.66
N GLU A 191 14.11 -12.12 5.84
CA GLU A 191 15.40 -11.98 6.54
C GLU A 191 16.29 -10.97 5.81
N SER A 192 16.33 -10.99 4.47
CA SER A 192 17.07 -10.01 3.68
C SER A 192 16.55 -8.59 3.87
N LEU A 193 15.27 -8.39 4.22
CA LEU A 193 14.69 -7.10 4.55
C LEU A 193 14.98 -6.66 6.00
N GLY A 194 15.45 -7.57 6.85
CA GLY A 194 15.79 -7.31 8.23
C GLY A 194 14.85 -7.94 9.26
N ALA A 195 13.96 -8.87 8.86
CA ALA A 195 13.21 -9.65 9.82
C ALA A 195 14.18 -10.54 10.62
N SER A 196 14.15 -10.43 11.95
CA SER A 196 14.95 -11.23 12.86
C SER A 196 14.27 -12.56 13.24
N ARG A 197 12.97 -12.67 12.96
CA ARG A 197 12.15 -13.86 13.23
C ARG A 197 11.10 -14.06 12.15
N ILE A 198 10.91 -15.30 11.74
CA ILE A 198 9.82 -15.72 10.85
C ILE A 198 8.76 -16.44 11.68
N VAL A 199 7.51 -16.04 11.48
CA VAL A 199 6.34 -16.64 12.14
C VAL A 199 5.48 -17.30 11.06
N ALA A 200 5.13 -18.56 11.25
CA ALA A 200 4.25 -19.26 10.33
C ALA A 200 2.82 -18.68 10.43
N ARG A 201 2.16 -18.52 9.27
CA ARG A 201 0.77 -18.01 9.24
C ARG A 201 -0.15 -18.88 10.07
N GLU A 202 0.06 -20.18 10.03
CA GLU A 202 -0.73 -21.21 10.71
C GLU A 202 -0.75 -20.99 12.23
N ASP A 203 0.35 -20.49 12.81
CA ASP A 203 0.47 -20.21 14.24
C ASP A 203 -0.48 -19.11 14.71
N LEU A 204 -0.99 -18.27 13.79
CA LEU A 204 -1.84 -17.11 14.10
C LEU A 204 -3.22 -17.16 13.43
N SER A 205 -3.50 -18.17 12.60
CA SER A 205 -4.75 -18.23 11.81
C SER A 205 -5.92 -18.85 12.54
N GLU A 206 -5.67 -19.62 13.61
CA GLU A 206 -6.74 -20.27 14.36
C GLU A 206 -7.44 -19.33 15.34
N VAL A 207 -8.76 -19.35 15.29
CA VAL A 207 -9.59 -18.65 16.29
C VAL A 207 -9.46 -19.36 17.64
N THR A 208 -8.92 -18.69 18.63
CA THR A 208 -8.85 -19.22 20.00
C THR A 208 -9.99 -18.70 20.86
N ARG A 209 -10.50 -19.55 21.76
CA ARG A 209 -11.50 -19.16 22.78
C ARG A 209 -10.89 -18.48 24.00
N LYS A 210 -9.56 -18.51 24.15
CA LYS A 210 -8.88 -17.83 25.26
C LYS A 210 -9.11 -16.31 25.16
N PRO A 211 -9.48 -15.64 26.25
CA PRO A 211 -9.68 -14.19 26.25
C PRO A 211 -8.36 -13.41 26.07
N LEU A 212 -7.25 -13.96 26.56
CA LEU A 212 -5.88 -13.45 26.44
C LEU A 212 -4.93 -14.65 26.23
N GLU A 213 -3.84 -14.38 25.49
CA GLU A 213 -2.69 -15.28 25.33
C GLU A 213 -1.45 -14.66 26.00
N GLY A 214 -0.29 -15.30 25.91
CA GLY A 214 0.97 -14.74 26.43
C GLY A 214 1.32 -13.41 25.78
N GLU A 215 1.81 -12.45 26.56
CA GLU A 215 2.29 -11.17 26.06
C GLU A 215 3.53 -11.36 25.21
N THR A 216 3.43 -11.11 23.91
CA THR A 216 4.49 -11.41 22.95
C THR A 216 4.91 -10.17 22.18
N TRP A 217 3.95 -9.41 21.62
CA TRP A 217 4.22 -8.37 20.66
C TRP A 217 4.20 -6.98 21.29
N SER A 218 5.22 -6.19 21.02
CA SER A 218 5.34 -4.79 21.48
C SER A 218 4.70 -3.80 20.51
N GLY A 219 4.36 -4.24 19.31
CA GLY A 219 3.67 -3.50 18.27
C GLY A 219 3.27 -4.44 17.15
N CYS A 220 2.34 -4.01 16.29
CA CYS A 220 1.99 -4.80 15.10
C CYS A 220 1.61 -3.87 13.95
N VAL A 221 2.12 -4.17 12.75
CA VAL A 221 1.59 -3.66 11.48
C VAL A 221 0.78 -4.79 10.85
N ASP A 222 -0.55 -4.64 10.80
CA ASP A 222 -1.44 -5.68 10.31
C ASP A 222 -2.04 -5.36 8.94
N ALA A 223 -1.63 -6.12 7.92
CA ALA A 223 -2.14 -6.03 6.56
C ALA A 223 -3.16 -7.14 6.21
N VAL A 224 -3.47 -8.02 7.16
CA VAL A 224 -4.29 -9.22 6.92
C VAL A 224 -5.71 -9.07 7.44
N GLY A 225 -5.90 -8.56 8.66
CA GLY A 225 -7.23 -8.49 9.26
C GLY A 225 -7.77 -9.87 9.69
N GLY A 226 -9.08 -10.01 9.69
CA GLY A 226 -9.77 -11.28 9.92
C GLY A 226 -9.45 -11.94 11.27
N ALA A 227 -9.44 -13.28 11.27
CA ALA A 227 -9.13 -14.10 12.43
C ALA A 227 -7.70 -13.88 12.97
N MET A 228 -6.74 -13.61 12.06
CA MET A 228 -5.36 -13.35 12.45
C MET A 228 -5.24 -12.10 13.32
N LEU A 229 -5.85 -10.98 12.92
CA LEU A 229 -5.87 -9.76 13.73
C LEU A 229 -6.57 -10.00 15.07
N GLY A 230 -7.70 -10.73 15.07
CA GLY A 230 -8.40 -11.11 16.31
C GLY A 230 -7.52 -11.89 17.28
N ARG A 231 -6.62 -12.76 16.79
CA ARG A 231 -5.67 -13.49 17.63
C ARG A 231 -4.48 -12.64 18.06
N VAL A 232 -3.92 -11.83 17.15
CA VAL A 232 -2.80 -10.91 17.47
C VAL A 232 -3.15 -9.99 18.63
N LEU A 233 -4.35 -9.42 18.64
CA LEU A 233 -4.81 -8.55 19.74
C LEU A 233 -4.68 -9.21 21.12
N LYS A 234 -4.90 -10.55 21.22
CA LYS A 234 -4.79 -11.30 22.46
C LYS A 234 -3.35 -11.56 22.92
N GLN A 235 -2.38 -11.39 22.00
CA GLN A 235 -0.94 -11.61 22.24
C GLN A 235 -0.16 -10.29 22.44
N MET A 236 -0.84 -9.15 22.32
CA MET A 236 -0.21 -7.85 22.53
C MET A 236 0.20 -7.65 23.99
N LYS A 237 1.34 -7.02 24.20
CA LYS A 237 1.80 -6.59 25.54
C LYS A 237 0.94 -5.47 26.08
N TYR A 238 1.03 -5.24 27.38
CA TYR A 238 0.31 -4.17 28.06
C TYR A 238 0.62 -2.79 27.47
N GLY A 239 -0.43 -2.01 27.18
CA GLY A 239 -0.35 -0.64 26.68
C GLY A 239 0.13 -0.48 25.24
N THR A 240 0.29 -1.58 24.48
CA THR A 240 0.83 -1.53 23.12
C THR A 240 -0.26 -1.43 22.04
N SER A 241 0.14 -1.23 20.79
CA SER A 241 -0.76 -0.88 19.71
C SER A 241 -0.60 -1.77 18.47
N VAL A 242 -1.71 -1.99 17.77
CA VAL A 242 -1.76 -2.60 16.44
C VAL A 242 -2.18 -1.53 15.43
N ALA A 243 -1.40 -1.31 14.39
CA ALA A 243 -1.74 -0.49 13.23
C ALA A 243 -2.42 -1.37 12.16
N ALA A 244 -3.74 -1.25 12.02
CA ALA A 244 -4.54 -1.99 11.04
C ALA A 244 -4.53 -1.25 9.70
N VAL A 245 -3.93 -1.86 8.67
CA VAL A 245 -3.73 -1.25 7.35
C VAL A 245 -4.43 -2.02 6.22
N GLY A 246 -4.86 -3.25 6.45
CA GLY A 246 -5.40 -4.10 5.39
C GLY A 246 -6.41 -5.14 5.86
N LEU A 247 -7.00 -5.82 4.88
CA LEU A 247 -8.08 -6.80 5.08
C LEU A 247 -7.95 -8.02 4.14
N ALA A 248 -6.71 -8.37 3.76
CA ALA A 248 -6.47 -9.45 2.81
C ALA A 248 -6.98 -10.84 3.29
N GLY A 249 -7.10 -11.04 4.59
CA GLY A 249 -7.66 -12.25 5.23
C GLY A 249 -9.13 -12.12 5.64
N GLY A 250 -9.75 -10.96 5.40
CA GLY A 250 -11.16 -10.69 5.72
C GLY A 250 -11.38 -9.35 6.43
N ALA A 251 -12.58 -8.80 6.28
CA ALA A 251 -12.96 -7.52 6.88
C ALA A 251 -13.54 -7.68 8.30
N ALA A 252 -14.03 -8.86 8.66
CA ALA A 252 -14.57 -9.11 9.99
C ALA A 252 -13.45 -9.40 10.99
N LEU A 253 -13.55 -8.85 12.19
CA LEU A 253 -12.64 -9.15 13.31
C LEU A 253 -13.06 -10.46 14.00
N GLU A 254 -12.83 -11.59 13.32
CA GLU A 254 -13.23 -12.90 13.82
C GLU A 254 -12.46 -13.27 15.08
N GLY A 255 -13.19 -13.70 16.11
CA GLY A 255 -12.60 -14.11 17.39
C GLY A 255 -12.02 -12.98 18.23
N ALA A 256 -12.15 -11.72 17.84
CA ALA A 256 -11.76 -10.59 18.66
C ALA A 256 -12.69 -10.47 19.89
N LEU A 257 -12.11 -10.10 21.01
CA LEU A 257 -12.80 -9.90 22.29
C LEU A 257 -12.44 -8.51 22.84
N ILE A 258 -13.26 -8.00 23.74
CA ILE A 258 -13.00 -6.70 24.41
C ILE A 258 -11.85 -6.79 25.44
N THR A 259 -11.52 -8.01 25.90
CA THR A 259 -10.57 -8.25 26.98
C THR A 259 -9.17 -7.70 26.76
N PRO A 260 -8.51 -7.77 25.59
CA PRO A 260 -7.22 -7.13 25.35
C PRO A 260 -7.27 -5.62 25.59
N PHE A 261 -8.34 -4.95 25.21
CA PHE A 261 -8.50 -3.52 25.36
C PHE A 261 -8.65 -3.10 26.82
N ILE A 262 -9.55 -3.74 27.57
CA ILE A 262 -9.84 -3.34 28.95
C ILE A 262 -8.86 -3.88 29.98
N LEU A 263 -8.20 -5.03 29.73
CA LEU A 263 -7.29 -5.67 30.70
C LEU A 263 -5.81 -5.38 30.43
N ARG A 264 -5.44 -5.03 29.18
CA ARG A 264 -4.07 -4.71 28.79
C ARG A 264 -3.91 -3.32 28.16
N GLY A 265 -4.99 -2.55 28.01
CA GLY A 265 -4.92 -1.22 27.37
C GLY A 265 -4.39 -1.28 25.93
N VAL A 266 -4.62 -2.39 25.22
CA VAL A 266 -4.22 -2.54 23.82
C VAL A 266 -4.99 -1.53 22.96
N ASN A 267 -4.32 -0.92 21.98
CA ASN A 267 -4.93 -0.01 21.04
C ASN A 267 -5.02 -0.66 19.65
N LEU A 268 -6.13 -0.44 18.96
CA LEU A 268 -6.31 -0.78 17.54
C LEU A 268 -6.39 0.53 16.75
N LEU A 269 -5.33 0.85 16.02
CA LEU A 269 -5.16 2.09 15.28
C LEU A 269 -5.53 1.87 13.81
N GLY A 270 -6.60 2.49 13.34
CA GLY A 270 -6.97 2.49 11.92
C GLY A 270 -6.05 3.39 11.11
N ILE A 271 -5.45 2.87 10.04
CA ILE A 271 -4.55 3.61 9.16
C ILE A 271 -5.26 3.90 7.83
N ASP A 272 -5.75 5.13 7.67
CA ASP A 272 -6.26 5.62 6.39
C ASP A 272 -5.14 6.28 5.58
N SER A 273 -4.75 5.68 4.48
CA SER A 273 -3.82 6.24 3.49
C SER A 273 -4.53 6.92 2.30
N VAL A 274 -5.87 6.81 2.22
CA VAL A 274 -6.66 7.33 1.09
C VAL A 274 -6.96 8.82 1.26
N MET A 275 -7.54 9.19 2.39
CA MET A 275 -7.99 10.58 2.66
C MET A 275 -7.07 11.31 3.63
N ARG A 276 -5.85 10.83 3.82
CA ARG A 276 -4.89 11.42 4.76
C ARG A 276 -4.60 12.88 4.41
N PRO A 277 -4.63 13.83 5.38
CA PRO A 277 -4.35 15.24 5.13
C PRO A 277 -2.98 15.50 4.52
N PHE A 278 -2.85 16.58 3.75
CA PHE A 278 -1.64 16.92 3.00
C PHE A 278 -0.38 17.05 3.89
N ALA A 279 -0.48 17.70 5.05
CA ALA A 279 0.64 17.85 5.98
C ALA A 279 1.18 16.49 6.47
N ASP A 280 0.29 15.54 6.76
CA ASP A 280 0.68 14.18 7.16
C ASP A 280 1.32 13.42 6.02
N ARG A 281 0.85 13.63 4.76
CA ARG A 281 1.49 13.07 3.57
C ARG A 281 2.90 13.56 3.41
N GLN A 282 3.13 14.88 3.52
CA GLN A 282 4.46 15.46 3.45
C GLN A 282 5.39 14.89 4.53
N ARG A 283 4.90 14.81 5.78
CA ARG A 283 5.64 14.20 6.90
C ARG A 283 6.01 12.74 6.60
N ALA A 284 5.07 11.94 6.13
CA ALA A 284 5.31 10.54 5.81
C ALA A 284 6.29 10.37 4.66
N TRP A 285 6.14 11.11 3.56
CA TRP A 285 7.06 11.05 2.42
C TRP A 285 8.49 11.51 2.80
N ALA A 286 8.63 12.55 3.63
CA ALA A 286 9.92 12.97 4.15
C ALA A 286 10.56 11.88 5.04
N ARG A 287 9.76 11.21 5.88
CA ARG A 287 10.19 10.07 6.69
C ARG A 287 10.64 8.89 5.82
N ILE A 288 9.89 8.57 4.79
CA ILE A 288 10.25 7.49 3.85
C ILE A 288 11.60 7.76 3.19
N ALA A 289 11.82 8.96 2.68
CA ALA A 289 13.08 9.33 2.02
C ALA A 289 14.30 9.21 2.96
N ARG A 290 14.11 9.40 4.27
CA ARG A 290 15.16 9.28 5.28
C ARG A 290 15.35 7.87 5.83
N ASP A 291 14.24 7.18 6.11
CA ASP A 291 14.21 5.98 6.96
C ASP A 291 14.14 4.67 6.18
N LEU A 292 13.73 4.69 4.89
CA LEU A 292 13.67 3.48 4.06
C LEU A 292 15.04 3.21 3.40
N PRO A 293 15.67 2.04 3.63
CA PRO A 293 16.90 1.68 2.94
C PRO A 293 16.66 1.48 1.45
N MET A 294 17.28 2.29 0.59
CA MET A 294 17.05 2.27 -0.85
C MET A 294 17.55 0.98 -1.53
N ASP A 295 18.62 0.36 -1.03
CA ASP A 295 19.10 -0.94 -1.48
C ASP A 295 18.06 -2.05 -1.27
N LYS A 296 17.36 -2.03 -0.12
CA LYS A 296 16.28 -2.96 0.16
C LYS A 296 15.06 -2.68 -0.73
N LEU A 297 14.72 -1.39 -0.95
CA LEU A 297 13.65 -1.01 -1.86
C LEU A 297 13.91 -1.53 -3.27
N GLU A 298 15.12 -1.31 -3.82
CA GLU A 298 15.49 -1.78 -5.16
C GLU A 298 15.39 -3.32 -5.28
N ALA A 299 15.80 -4.05 -4.24
CA ALA A 299 15.68 -5.51 -4.21
C ALA A 299 14.22 -6.03 -4.19
N MET A 300 13.25 -5.21 -3.80
CA MET A 300 11.82 -5.57 -3.81
C MET A 300 11.18 -5.41 -5.18
N ILE A 301 11.79 -4.62 -6.10
CA ILE A 301 11.13 -4.19 -7.33
C ILE A 301 11.05 -5.31 -8.36
N ARG A 302 9.84 -5.49 -8.90
CA ARG A 302 9.56 -6.26 -10.12
C ARG A 302 9.01 -5.30 -11.17
N PRO A 303 9.64 -5.16 -12.33
CA PRO A 303 9.14 -4.31 -13.39
C PRO A 303 7.91 -4.95 -14.08
N ALA A 304 7.01 -4.10 -14.56
CA ALA A 304 5.85 -4.48 -15.36
C ALA A 304 5.49 -3.35 -16.31
N THR A 305 4.62 -3.65 -17.28
CA THR A 305 4.04 -2.71 -18.24
C THR A 305 2.52 -2.67 -18.12
N LEU A 306 1.84 -1.78 -18.84
CA LEU A 306 0.37 -1.74 -18.88
C LEU A 306 -0.24 -3.07 -19.31
N ALA A 307 0.42 -3.79 -20.23
CA ALA A 307 -0.06 -5.07 -20.75
C ALA A 307 -0.07 -6.21 -19.71
N ASP A 308 0.77 -6.12 -18.68
CA ASP A 308 0.83 -7.12 -17.61
C ASP A 308 -0.30 -7.00 -16.58
N LEU A 309 -0.94 -5.83 -16.49
CA LEU A 309 -1.86 -5.47 -15.42
C LEU A 309 -3.06 -6.40 -15.25
N PRO A 310 -3.73 -6.89 -16.32
CA PRO A 310 -4.84 -7.81 -16.13
C PRO A 310 -4.46 -9.09 -15.40
N ARG A 311 -3.27 -9.65 -15.71
CA ARG A 311 -2.72 -10.83 -15.04
C ARG A 311 -2.31 -10.49 -13.60
N LEU A 312 -1.57 -9.41 -13.40
CA LEU A 312 -1.09 -8.97 -12.09
C LEU A 312 -2.24 -8.62 -11.14
N GLY A 313 -3.33 -8.05 -11.65
CA GLY A 313 -4.55 -7.80 -10.88
C GLY A 313 -5.18 -9.07 -10.33
N ALA A 314 -5.18 -10.17 -11.11
CA ALA A 314 -5.64 -11.46 -10.65
C ALA A 314 -4.67 -12.10 -9.64
N ASP A 315 -3.36 -12.00 -9.88
CA ASP A 315 -2.32 -12.60 -9.04
C ASP A 315 -2.26 -11.95 -7.64
N ILE A 316 -2.41 -10.62 -7.55
CA ILE A 316 -2.35 -9.92 -6.26
C ILE A 316 -3.53 -10.29 -5.36
N LEU A 317 -4.73 -10.49 -5.92
CA LEU A 317 -5.91 -10.91 -5.17
C LEU A 317 -5.74 -12.34 -4.59
N LYS A 318 -4.95 -13.18 -5.26
CA LYS A 318 -4.60 -14.53 -4.78
C LYS A 318 -3.43 -14.53 -3.80
N GLY A 319 -2.87 -13.36 -3.45
CA GLY A 319 -1.68 -13.24 -2.59
C GLY A 319 -0.39 -13.78 -3.24
N GLN A 320 -0.32 -13.86 -4.57
CA GLN A 320 0.83 -14.41 -5.31
C GLN A 320 1.90 -13.37 -5.64
N VAL A 321 1.64 -12.10 -5.38
CA VAL A 321 2.60 -11.02 -5.56
C VAL A 321 3.45 -10.85 -4.32
N GLN A 322 4.79 -10.85 -4.48
CA GLN A 322 5.77 -10.59 -3.44
C GLN A 322 6.47 -9.26 -3.71
N GLY A 323 6.74 -8.48 -2.65
CA GLY A 323 7.43 -7.21 -2.78
C GLY A 323 6.62 -6.14 -3.50
N ARG A 324 7.26 -5.41 -4.41
CA ARG A 324 6.67 -4.28 -5.13
C ARG A 324 6.71 -4.50 -6.64
N VAL A 325 5.60 -4.24 -7.30
CA VAL A 325 5.52 -4.21 -8.76
C VAL A 325 5.44 -2.75 -9.21
N VAL A 326 6.42 -2.31 -9.99
CA VAL A 326 6.49 -0.97 -10.59
C VAL A 326 6.11 -1.07 -12.05
N VAL A 327 5.12 -0.30 -12.46
CA VAL A 327 4.58 -0.28 -13.82
C VAL A 327 5.19 0.87 -14.58
N ASP A 328 5.98 0.59 -15.61
CA ASP A 328 6.39 1.58 -16.60
C ASP A 328 5.23 1.75 -17.58
N VAL A 329 4.59 2.93 -17.56
CA VAL A 329 3.42 3.19 -18.41
C VAL A 329 3.81 3.61 -19.83
N ASN A 330 5.12 3.75 -20.09
CA ASN A 330 5.68 4.19 -21.37
C ASN A 330 6.44 3.08 -22.12
N ALA A 331 6.49 1.85 -21.54
CA ALA A 331 7.19 0.69 -22.11
C ALA A 331 6.25 -0.19 -22.95
#